data_de433e540d9ffbc251d5a4f22fb2e0bd
#
_entry.id   de433e540d9ffbc251d5a4f22fb2e0bd
#
_cell.length_a   1.000
_cell.length_b   1.000
_cell.length_c   1.000
_cell.angle_alpha   90.00
_cell.angle_beta   90.00
_cell.angle_gamma   90.00
#
_symmetry.space_group_name_H-M   'P 1'
#
loop_
_entity.id
_entity.type
_entity.pdbx_description
1 polymer ?
#
loop_
_entity_poly.entity_id
_entity_poly.type
_entity_poly.pdbx_seq_one_letter_code
_entity_poly.pdbx_strand_id
1 'polypeptide(L)'
;MNLIGQWKVSAVLSAAGGEMKWVTREEAEKIEDFDLSMFDAITEFRPDGTVCDLIRIPQGTAQAEIDKAVAEGCEVVGSCIVAGKHVWKEEDGNILYNTNITGEIFDEELSPWAEIEADADGNITLMGVLRLTRT
;
A
#
# COMPACT_ATOMS: atom_id res chain seq x y z
N MET A 1 11.76 -1.38 -14.66
CA MET A 1 11.90 -1.60 -13.22
C MET A 1 11.13 -2.84 -12.81
N ASN A 2 11.69 -3.67 -11.95
CA ASN A 2 11.00 -4.86 -11.46
C ASN A 2 10.31 -4.55 -10.13
N LEU A 3 8.98 -4.53 -10.11
CA LEU A 3 8.19 -4.27 -8.90
C LEU A 3 7.86 -5.54 -8.11
N ILE A 4 8.05 -6.72 -8.68
CA ILE A 4 7.64 -7.97 -8.02
C ILE A 4 8.32 -8.13 -6.68
N GLY A 5 7.55 -8.41 -5.64
CA GLY A 5 8.00 -8.57 -4.27
C GLY A 5 7.22 -7.72 -3.30
N GLN A 6 7.73 -7.63 -2.09
CA GLN A 6 7.08 -6.91 -0.99
C GLN A 6 7.74 -5.55 -0.75
N TRP A 7 6.90 -4.56 -0.51
CA TRP A 7 7.28 -3.18 -0.26
C TRP A 7 6.64 -2.69 1.03
N LYS A 8 7.37 -1.91 1.80
CA LYS A 8 6.84 -1.27 3.02
C LYS A 8 6.75 0.24 2.85
N VAL A 9 5.87 0.86 3.60
CA VAL A 9 5.75 2.33 3.60
C VAL A 9 6.94 2.92 4.35
N SER A 10 7.73 3.76 3.67
CA SER A 10 8.88 4.46 4.26
C SER A 10 8.57 5.89 4.63
N ALA A 11 7.61 6.53 3.95
CA ALA A 11 7.17 7.88 4.24
C ALA A 11 5.76 8.10 3.69
N VAL A 12 5.04 9.04 4.30
CA VAL A 12 3.72 9.47 3.85
C VAL A 12 3.73 10.98 3.65
N LEU A 13 2.98 11.46 2.67
CA LEU A 13 2.79 12.89 2.46
C LEU A 13 1.72 13.39 3.42
N SER A 14 2.07 14.32 4.27
CA SER A 14 1.19 14.80 5.33
C SER A 14 1.26 16.31 5.50
N ALA A 15 0.11 16.90 5.85
CA ALA A 15 0.00 18.32 6.20
C ALA A 15 -0.11 18.52 7.73
N ALA A 16 0.23 17.53 8.54
CA ALA A 16 0.06 17.59 10.00
C ALA A 16 0.81 18.74 10.68
N GLY A 17 1.90 19.23 10.07
CA GLY A 17 2.65 20.38 10.57
C GLY A 17 2.26 21.74 9.95
N GLY A 18 1.15 21.78 9.19
CA GLY A 18 0.70 22.98 8.47
C GLY A 18 1.24 23.13 7.06
N GLU A 19 2.25 22.37 6.70
CA GLU A 19 2.81 22.29 5.35
C GLU A 19 2.83 20.86 4.84
N MET A 20 2.56 20.67 3.55
CA MET A 20 2.66 19.34 2.94
C MET A 20 4.13 18.93 2.88
N LYS A 21 4.45 17.83 3.53
CA LYS A 21 5.80 17.27 3.51
C LYS A 21 5.78 15.77 3.68
N TRP A 22 6.86 15.13 3.25
CA TRP A 22 7.08 13.70 3.50
C TRP A 22 7.46 13.48 4.95
N VAL A 23 6.76 12.57 5.60
CA VAL A 23 6.96 12.23 7.01
C VAL A 23 7.35 10.76 7.09
N THR A 24 8.50 10.49 7.70
CA THR A 24 8.94 9.12 7.98
C THR A 24 8.26 8.60 9.26
N ARG A 25 8.35 7.28 9.51
CA ARG A 25 7.83 6.71 10.75
C ARG A 25 8.41 7.38 12.00
N GLU A 26 9.73 7.60 12.00
CA GLU A 26 10.43 8.25 13.12
C GLU A 26 9.91 9.66 13.39
N GLU A 27 9.67 10.44 12.34
CA GLU A 27 9.09 11.77 12.46
C GLU A 27 7.63 11.71 12.90
N ALA A 28 6.86 10.74 12.38
CA ALA A 28 5.45 10.56 12.72
C ALA A 28 5.24 10.19 14.18
N GLU A 29 6.16 9.44 14.78
CA GLU A 29 6.11 9.08 16.19
C GLU A 29 6.17 10.30 17.12
N LYS A 30 6.70 11.43 16.62
CA LYS A 30 6.80 12.69 17.37
C LYS A 30 5.57 13.58 17.16
N ILE A 31 4.66 13.21 16.28
CA ILE A 31 3.44 13.97 16.01
C ILE A 31 2.30 13.37 16.84
N GLU A 32 1.67 14.21 17.66
CA GLU A 32 0.54 13.79 18.48
C GLU A 32 -0.63 13.34 17.59
N ASP A 33 -1.29 12.25 17.96
CA ASP A 33 -2.44 11.66 17.26
C ASP A 33 -2.18 11.24 15.81
N PHE A 34 -0.93 11.05 15.40
CA PHE A 34 -0.61 10.55 14.07
C PHE A 34 -0.88 9.04 14.00
N ASP A 35 -1.62 8.62 12.96
CA ASP A 35 -1.89 7.20 12.73
C ASP A 35 -0.64 6.49 12.18
N LEU A 36 0.00 5.66 13.00
CA LEU A 36 1.20 4.91 12.62
C LEU A 36 0.91 3.59 11.90
N SER A 37 -0.36 3.19 11.83
CA SER A 37 -0.72 1.89 11.22
C SER A 37 -0.33 1.79 9.75
N MET A 38 -0.27 2.90 9.03
CA MET A 38 0.15 2.95 7.63
C MET A 38 1.56 2.42 7.42
N PHE A 39 2.45 2.61 8.40
CA PHE A 39 3.84 2.16 8.31
C PHE A 39 4.00 0.66 8.54
N ASP A 40 2.96 -0.01 9.04
CA ASP A 40 2.96 -1.46 9.25
C ASP A 40 2.36 -2.21 8.07
N ALA A 41 1.78 -1.50 7.11
CA ALA A 41 1.21 -2.09 5.91
C ALA A 41 2.31 -2.49 4.92
N ILE A 42 2.09 -3.61 4.25
CA ILE A 42 2.98 -4.12 3.21
C ILE A 42 2.20 -4.21 1.91
N THR A 43 2.81 -3.77 0.82
CA THR A 43 2.25 -3.90 -0.52
C THR A 43 3.03 -4.97 -1.27
N GLU A 44 2.35 -6.01 -1.75
CA GLU A 44 2.98 -7.11 -2.48
C GLU A 44 2.57 -7.07 -3.95
N PHE A 45 3.55 -6.91 -4.83
CA PHE A 45 3.35 -6.99 -6.28
C PHE A 45 3.66 -8.42 -6.74
N ARG A 46 2.66 -9.07 -7.33
CA ARG A 46 2.76 -10.46 -7.79
C ARG A 46 2.95 -10.54 -9.30
N PRO A 47 3.66 -11.56 -9.80
CA PRO A 47 3.91 -11.71 -11.24
C PRO A 47 2.66 -11.95 -12.08
N ASP A 48 1.54 -12.30 -11.47
CA ASP A 48 0.26 -12.49 -12.17
C ASP A 48 -0.49 -11.18 -12.45
N GLY A 49 0.09 -10.03 -12.08
CA GLY A 49 -0.54 -8.72 -12.24
C GLY A 49 -1.39 -8.28 -11.05
N THR A 50 -1.32 -9.00 -9.94
CA THR A 50 -2.07 -8.67 -8.73
C THR A 50 -1.20 -7.88 -7.76
N VAL A 51 -1.81 -6.90 -7.08
CA VAL A 51 -1.21 -6.16 -5.97
C VAL A 51 -2.03 -6.44 -4.73
N CYS A 52 -1.38 -6.90 -3.67
CA CYS A 52 -2.07 -7.22 -2.41
C CYS A 52 -1.65 -6.24 -1.32
N ASP A 53 -2.64 -5.73 -0.59
CA ASP A 53 -2.41 -4.97 0.62
C ASP A 53 -2.37 -5.95 1.79
N LEU A 54 -1.23 -6.06 2.45
CA LEU A 54 -1.00 -6.99 3.55
C LEU A 54 -1.00 -6.24 4.87
N ILE A 55 -1.74 -6.76 5.84
CA ILE A 55 -1.77 -6.25 7.20
C ILE A 55 -1.21 -7.32 8.12
N ARG A 56 -0.31 -6.94 9.02
CA ARG A 56 0.27 -7.89 9.98
C ARG A 56 -0.79 -8.43 10.93
N ILE A 57 -0.82 -9.74 11.10
CA ILE A 57 -1.67 -10.38 12.10
C ILE A 57 -1.13 -10.00 13.49
N PRO A 58 -1.98 -9.48 14.41
CA PRO A 58 -1.53 -9.09 15.75
C PRO A 58 -0.87 -10.26 16.49
N GLN A 59 0.20 -9.96 17.22
CA GLN A 59 0.83 -10.96 18.08
C GLN A 59 -0.16 -11.46 19.12
N GLY A 60 -0.11 -12.75 19.40
CA GLY A 60 -1.01 -13.37 20.36
C GLY A 60 -2.36 -13.78 19.78
N THR A 61 -2.60 -13.58 18.48
CA THR A 61 -3.80 -14.07 17.82
C THR A 61 -3.79 -15.59 17.84
N ALA A 62 -4.89 -16.19 18.35
CA ALA A 62 -5.00 -17.64 18.43
C ALA A 62 -5.05 -18.27 17.04
N GLN A 63 -4.39 -19.41 16.86
CA GLN A 63 -4.38 -20.12 15.59
C GLN A 63 -5.81 -20.46 15.11
N ALA A 64 -6.72 -20.76 16.05
CA ALA A 64 -8.12 -21.04 15.72
C ALA A 64 -8.82 -19.84 15.07
N GLU A 65 -8.48 -18.61 15.46
CA GLU A 65 -9.03 -17.39 14.84
C GLU A 65 -8.49 -17.21 13.42
N ILE A 66 -7.20 -17.50 13.22
CA ILE A 66 -6.58 -17.45 11.89
C ILE A 66 -7.22 -18.49 10.97
N ASP A 67 -7.40 -19.71 11.45
CA ASP A 67 -8.03 -20.80 10.70
C ASP A 67 -9.47 -20.46 10.33
N LYS A 68 -10.21 -19.80 11.22
CA LYS A 68 -11.56 -19.34 10.97
C LYS A 68 -11.59 -18.29 9.85
N ALA A 69 -10.67 -17.34 9.89
CA ALA A 69 -10.57 -16.30 8.86
C ALA A 69 -10.26 -16.93 7.49
N VAL A 70 -9.36 -17.90 7.43
CA VAL A 70 -9.04 -18.63 6.20
C VAL A 70 -10.26 -19.39 5.69
N ALA A 71 -11.02 -20.01 6.58
CA ALA A 71 -12.26 -20.72 6.20
C ALA A 71 -13.33 -19.77 5.66
N GLU A 72 -13.31 -18.51 6.08
CA GLU A 72 -14.22 -17.46 5.60
C GLU A 72 -13.74 -16.80 4.30
N GLY A 73 -12.62 -17.23 3.74
CA GLY A 73 -12.10 -16.77 2.46
C GLY A 73 -10.92 -15.79 2.55
N CYS A 74 -10.39 -15.54 3.73
CA CYS A 74 -9.21 -14.69 3.90
C CYS A 74 -7.94 -15.42 3.46
N GLU A 75 -7.04 -14.72 2.77
CA GLU A 75 -5.74 -15.27 2.39
C GLU A 75 -4.70 -14.83 3.42
N VAL A 76 -3.87 -15.77 3.87
CA VAL A 76 -2.76 -15.52 4.78
C VAL A 76 -1.45 -15.66 4.03
N VAL A 77 -0.57 -14.66 4.16
CA VAL A 77 0.76 -14.65 3.56
C VAL A 77 1.79 -14.43 4.67
N GLY A 78 2.48 -15.51 5.08
CA GLY A 78 3.41 -15.45 6.20
C GLY A 78 2.70 -15.03 7.50
N SER A 79 3.13 -13.94 8.11
CA SER A 79 2.52 -13.38 9.32
C SER A 79 1.48 -12.28 9.03
N CYS A 80 1.03 -12.17 7.78
CA CYS A 80 0.10 -11.15 7.34
C CYS A 80 -1.17 -11.75 6.77
N ILE A 81 -2.22 -10.94 6.74
CA ILE A 81 -3.49 -11.25 6.08
C ILE A 81 -3.67 -10.28 4.90
N VAL A 82 -4.23 -10.78 3.81
CA VAL A 82 -4.54 -9.94 2.64
C VAL A 82 -5.81 -9.15 2.95
N ALA A 83 -5.65 -7.83 3.09
CA ALA A 83 -6.76 -6.92 3.38
C ALA A 83 -7.44 -6.39 2.12
N GLY A 84 -6.72 -6.35 1.00
CA GLY A 84 -7.27 -5.89 -0.27
C GLY A 84 -6.45 -6.40 -1.43
N LYS A 85 -7.09 -6.47 -2.60
CA LYS A 85 -6.43 -6.86 -3.85
C LYS A 85 -6.75 -5.84 -4.92
N HIS A 86 -5.71 -5.50 -5.69
CA HIS A 86 -5.79 -4.60 -6.84
C HIS A 86 -5.07 -5.26 -8.01
N VAL A 87 -5.12 -4.63 -9.17
CA VAL A 87 -4.33 -5.06 -10.32
C VAL A 87 -3.36 -3.95 -10.73
N TRP A 88 -2.24 -4.36 -11.32
CA TRP A 88 -1.27 -3.43 -11.88
C TRP A 88 -0.93 -3.85 -13.31
N LYS A 89 -0.46 -2.90 -14.09
CA LYS A 89 -0.06 -3.15 -15.47
C LYS A 89 1.05 -2.20 -15.90
N GLU A 90 1.76 -2.57 -16.97
CA GLU A 90 2.65 -1.65 -17.68
C GLU A 90 1.99 -1.23 -19.00
N GLU A 91 2.03 0.07 -19.27
CA GLU A 91 1.48 0.64 -20.50
C GLU A 91 2.38 1.79 -20.94
N ASP A 92 2.90 1.70 -22.16
CA ASP A 92 3.79 2.72 -22.76
C ASP A 92 5.01 3.07 -21.87
N GLY A 93 5.56 2.09 -21.14
CA GLY A 93 6.69 2.30 -20.26
C GLY A 93 6.33 2.81 -18.87
N ASN A 94 5.05 3.08 -18.62
CA ASN A 94 4.56 3.49 -17.31
C ASN A 94 3.93 2.32 -16.58
N ILE A 95 4.04 2.31 -15.26
CA ILE A 95 3.40 1.31 -14.42
C ILE A 95 2.17 1.94 -13.80
N LEU A 96 1.03 1.28 -13.97
CA LEU A 96 -0.26 1.76 -13.48
C LEU A 96 -0.83 0.79 -12.46
N TYR A 97 -1.43 1.35 -11.42
CA TYR A 97 -2.05 0.63 -10.31
C TYR A 97 -3.53 0.97 -10.30
N ASN A 98 -4.39 -0.06 -10.22
CA ASN A 98 -5.83 0.16 -10.13
C ASN A 98 -6.22 0.39 -8.67
N THR A 99 -6.69 1.60 -8.37
CA THR A 99 -7.05 2.01 -7.02
C THR A 99 -8.38 1.42 -6.54
N ASN A 100 -9.17 0.81 -7.43
CA ASN A 100 -10.54 0.37 -7.19
C ASN A 100 -11.51 1.52 -6.89
N ILE A 101 -11.06 2.75 -7.05
CA ILE A 101 -11.90 3.95 -6.86
C ILE A 101 -12.52 4.32 -8.19
N THR A 102 -13.85 4.30 -8.25
CA THR A 102 -14.61 4.67 -9.45
C THR A 102 -15.65 5.73 -9.09
N GLY A 103 -16.15 6.44 -10.07
CA GLY A 103 -17.16 7.46 -9.90
C GLY A 103 -17.01 8.59 -10.91
N GLU A 104 -17.75 9.67 -10.70
CA GLU A 104 -17.70 10.86 -11.54
C GLU A 104 -17.39 12.09 -10.69
N ILE A 105 -16.55 12.98 -11.23
CA ILE A 105 -16.24 14.28 -10.64
C ILE A 105 -16.47 15.32 -11.72
N PHE A 106 -17.35 16.30 -11.46
CA PHE A 106 -17.71 17.36 -12.43
C PHE A 106 -18.13 16.81 -13.81
N ASP A 107 -18.98 15.77 -13.81
CA ASP A 107 -19.48 15.08 -15.02
C ASP A 107 -18.39 14.36 -15.82
N GLU A 108 -17.19 14.22 -15.29
CA GLU A 108 -16.13 13.41 -15.86
C GLU A 108 -15.95 12.11 -15.11
N GLU A 109 -15.81 11.01 -15.85
CA GLU A 109 -15.56 9.70 -15.26
C GLU A 109 -14.17 9.67 -14.62
N LEU A 110 -14.12 9.27 -13.35
CA LEU A 110 -12.86 9.14 -12.61
C LEU A 110 -12.14 7.87 -13.05
N SER A 111 -10.89 8.01 -13.52
CA SER A 111 -10.07 6.84 -13.85
C SER A 111 -9.60 6.16 -12.56
N PRO A 112 -9.77 4.84 -12.41
CA PRO A 112 -9.25 4.12 -11.25
C PRO A 112 -7.74 3.89 -11.33
N TRP A 113 -7.11 4.18 -12.47
CA TRP A 113 -5.68 3.92 -12.67
C TRP A 113 -4.83 5.09 -12.18
N ALA A 114 -3.87 4.79 -11.32
CA ALA A 114 -2.88 5.74 -10.83
C ALA A 114 -1.49 5.29 -11.27
N GLU A 115 -0.64 6.24 -11.65
CA GLU A 115 0.72 5.97 -12.05
C GLU A 115 1.61 5.72 -10.82
N ILE A 116 2.47 4.71 -10.91
CA ILE A 116 3.50 4.43 -9.92
C ILE A 116 4.79 5.06 -10.40
N GLU A 117 5.33 6.00 -9.63
CA GLU A 117 6.59 6.67 -9.95
C GLU A 117 7.74 6.00 -9.22
N ALA A 118 8.88 5.87 -9.91
CA ALA A 118 10.09 5.34 -9.32
C ALA A 118 11.13 6.45 -9.18
N ASP A 119 11.87 6.47 -8.07
CA ASP A 119 12.96 7.42 -7.88
C ASP A 119 14.32 6.77 -8.20
N ALA A 120 15.39 7.58 -8.12
CA ALA A 120 16.75 7.13 -8.44
C ALA A 120 17.31 6.12 -7.42
N ASP A 121 16.73 6.07 -6.22
CA ASP A 121 17.16 5.17 -5.13
C ASP A 121 16.46 3.80 -5.16
N GLY A 122 15.59 3.58 -6.14
CA GLY A 122 14.84 2.34 -6.26
C GLY A 122 13.57 2.28 -5.42
N ASN A 123 13.16 3.39 -4.83
CA ASN A 123 11.89 3.51 -4.11
C ASN A 123 10.78 3.87 -5.09
N ILE A 124 9.53 3.59 -4.71
CA ILE A 124 8.38 3.94 -5.52
C ILE A 124 7.43 4.84 -4.76
N THR A 125 6.69 5.66 -5.49
CA THR A 125 5.63 6.51 -4.94
C THR A 125 4.30 6.05 -5.47
N LEU A 126 3.38 5.76 -4.56
CA LEU A 126 2.04 5.28 -4.87
C LEU A 126 1.03 6.38 -4.63
N MET A 127 0.21 6.68 -5.64
CA MET A 127 -0.83 7.72 -5.61
C MET A 127 -0.32 9.12 -5.18
N GLY A 128 0.98 9.37 -5.31
CA GLY A 128 1.58 10.65 -4.93
C GLY A 128 1.66 10.94 -3.44
N VAL A 129 1.21 10.02 -2.59
CA VAL A 129 1.11 10.24 -1.13
C VAL A 129 1.84 9.21 -0.28
N LEU A 130 2.18 8.06 -0.84
CA LEU A 130 2.89 6.99 -0.14
C LEU A 130 4.22 6.70 -0.83
N ARG A 131 5.29 6.72 -0.08
CA ARG A 131 6.60 6.27 -0.56
C ARG A 131 6.86 4.87 -0.03
N LEU A 132 7.18 3.96 -0.93
CA LEU A 132 7.43 2.57 -0.60
C LEU A 132 8.88 2.21 -0.88
N THR A 133 9.45 1.41 0.02
CA THR A 133 10.79 0.85 -0.14
C THR A 133 10.70 -0.67 0.00
N ARG A 134 11.65 -1.40 -0.58
CA ARG A 134 11.66 -2.86 -0.47
C ARG A 134 11.88 -3.30 0.98
N THR A 135 11.17 -4.36 1.34
CA THR A 135 11.36 -4.98 2.65
C THR A 135 12.70 -5.67 2.76
#